data_242c1413943ad58554681214d5290369
#
_entry.id   242c1413943ad58554681214d5290369
#
_cell.length_a   1.000
_cell.length_b   1.000
_cell.length_c   1.000
_cell.angle_alpha   90.00
_cell.angle_beta   90.00
_cell.angle_gamma   90.00
#
_symmetry.space_group_name_H-M   'P 1'
#
loop_
_entity.id
_entity.type
_entity.pdbx_description
1 polymer ?
#
loop_
_entity_poly.entity_id
_entity_poly.type
_entity_poly.pdbx_seq_one_letter_code
_entity_poly.pdbx_strand_id
1 'polypeptide(L)'
;TDYMTKQRDLYKFIHDQTLRLANMGYNKEEIAEQLELPDSLGLEFYNRDYYGTLYANARAVYVKYLGFFDGNPSTLHPLPPVEAAGNYLRYMGGADAIVLKAQEDFDAGNYRWVAEVLNHVVMDNPDQVEARALLADTLEQLGYQSESGPWRNFYLCGVLELREGLPTGANYAASAGMAGSIPLDNLYQIMAVRLNADRADGITLQINLAFNDSEHTLLSIKNSVLNTFCGRQSGDAAATLKISQLNFKLLMAGQKDAATLMTEGELEIEGDAGALLQLSGLFDQFERRFPIVTPRKPWR
;
A
#
# COMPACT_ATOMS: atom_id res chain seq x y z
N THR A 1 24.19 -16.34 -24.64
CA THR A 1 23.33 -15.56 -25.56
C THR A 1 21.92 -16.12 -25.62
N ASP A 2 21.73 -17.43 -25.64
CA ASP A 2 20.40 -18.07 -25.66
C ASP A 2 19.56 -17.69 -24.42
N TYR A 3 20.12 -17.76 -23.24
CA TYR A 3 19.50 -17.29 -21.99
C TYR A 3 18.95 -15.85 -22.12
N MET A 4 19.77 -14.90 -22.57
CA MET A 4 19.35 -13.50 -22.72
C MET A 4 18.24 -13.34 -23.76
N THR A 5 18.31 -14.13 -24.83
CA THR A 5 17.28 -14.14 -25.88
C THR A 5 15.94 -14.62 -25.30
N LYS A 6 15.93 -15.73 -24.59
CA LYS A 6 14.70 -16.30 -23.99
C LYS A 6 14.13 -15.41 -22.89
N GLN A 7 14.97 -14.73 -22.09
CA GLN A 7 14.49 -13.74 -21.11
C GLN A 7 13.81 -12.55 -21.80
N ARG A 8 14.42 -11.98 -22.84
CA ARG A 8 13.81 -10.92 -23.65
C ARG A 8 12.48 -11.38 -24.24
N ASP A 9 12.46 -12.58 -24.81
CA ASP A 9 11.29 -13.12 -25.49
C ASP A 9 10.16 -13.46 -24.52
N LEU A 10 10.47 -13.87 -23.28
CA LEU A 10 9.50 -14.03 -22.20
C LEU A 10 8.77 -12.72 -21.92
N TYR A 11 9.50 -11.63 -21.65
CA TYR A 11 8.88 -10.33 -21.37
C TYR A 11 8.07 -9.84 -22.57
N LYS A 12 8.59 -10.02 -23.77
CA LYS A 12 7.88 -9.63 -25.00
C LYS A 12 6.62 -10.47 -25.23
N PHE A 13 6.69 -11.78 -24.99
CA PHE A 13 5.53 -12.66 -25.07
C PHE A 13 4.41 -12.23 -24.11
N ILE A 14 4.73 -12.01 -22.84
CA ILE A 14 3.75 -11.57 -21.83
C ILE A 14 3.10 -10.26 -22.28
N HIS A 15 3.90 -9.29 -22.67
CA HIS A 15 3.41 -8.00 -23.13
C HIS A 15 2.50 -8.13 -24.35
N ASP A 16 2.98 -8.76 -25.44
CA ASP A 16 2.28 -8.78 -26.71
C ASP A 16 1.01 -9.64 -26.64
N GLN A 17 1.06 -10.80 -25.97
CA GLN A 17 -0.10 -11.67 -25.86
C GLN A 17 -1.17 -11.10 -24.92
N THR A 18 -0.78 -10.41 -23.85
CA THR A 18 -1.74 -9.67 -23.01
C THR A 18 -2.49 -8.63 -23.83
N LEU A 19 -1.78 -7.80 -24.60
CA LEU A 19 -2.42 -6.77 -25.42
C LEU A 19 -3.24 -7.38 -26.57
N ARG A 20 -2.80 -8.50 -27.16
CA ARG A 20 -3.57 -9.22 -28.16
C ARG A 20 -4.92 -9.66 -27.62
N LEU A 21 -4.95 -10.28 -26.46
CA LEU A 21 -6.18 -10.75 -25.83
C LEU A 21 -7.06 -9.58 -25.35
N ALA A 22 -6.46 -8.50 -24.85
CA ALA A 22 -7.18 -7.28 -24.47
C ALA A 22 -7.89 -6.65 -25.69
N ASN A 23 -7.25 -6.65 -26.88
CA ASN A 23 -7.86 -6.20 -28.13
C ASN A 23 -8.98 -7.13 -28.63
N MET A 24 -9.09 -8.33 -28.08
CA MET A 24 -10.21 -9.24 -28.32
C MET A 24 -11.37 -9.03 -27.31
N GLY A 25 -11.20 -8.10 -26.35
CA GLY A 25 -12.22 -7.74 -25.35
C GLY A 25 -12.13 -8.50 -24.03
N TYR A 26 -11.11 -9.34 -23.83
CA TYR A 26 -10.90 -10.02 -22.55
C TYR A 26 -10.41 -9.04 -21.48
N ASN A 27 -10.91 -9.20 -20.26
CA ASN A 27 -10.44 -8.45 -19.09
C ASN A 27 -9.14 -9.03 -18.50
N LYS A 28 -8.56 -8.35 -17.52
CA LYS A 28 -7.26 -8.71 -16.96
C LYS A 28 -7.23 -10.06 -16.25
N GLU A 29 -8.35 -10.47 -15.63
CA GLU A 29 -8.49 -11.77 -14.97
C GLU A 29 -8.56 -12.89 -16.02
N GLU A 30 -9.41 -12.73 -17.02
CA GLU A 30 -9.59 -13.69 -18.11
C GLU A 30 -8.29 -13.89 -18.90
N ILE A 31 -7.55 -12.80 -19.16
CA ILE A 31 -6.26 -12.87 -19.85
C ILE A 31 -5.24 -13.64 -19.02
N ALA A 32 -5.16 -13.33 -17.73
CA ALA A 32 -4.19 -13.96 -16.85
C ALA A 32 -4.42 -15.47 -16.67
N GLU A 33 -5.67 -15.93 -16.74
CA GLU A 33 -6.02 -17.38 -16.70
C GLU A 33 -5.77 -18.09 -18.04
N GLN A 34 -5.89 -17.38 -19.16
CA GLN A 34 -5.73 -17.97 -20.49
C GLN A 34 -4.28 -17.99 -20.99
N LEU A 35 -3.41 -17.15 -20.40
CA LEU A 35 -2.08 -16.96 -20.89
C LEU A 35 -1.17 -18.11 -20.45
N GLU A 36 -0.68 -18.88 -21.40
CA GLU A 36 0.27 -19.97 -21.17
C GLU A 36 1.55 -19.73 -21.96
N LEU A 37 2.69 -20.02 -21.34
CA LEU A 37 3.97 -19.93 -22.03
C LEU A 37 4.13 -21.09 -23.03
N PRO A 38 4.65 -20.84 -24.24
CA PRO A 38 5.03 -21.92 -25.13
C PRO A 38 6.18 -22.72 -24.50
N ASP A 39 6.27 -24.01 -24.84
CA ASP A 39 7.30 -24.94 -24.31
C ASP A 39 8.72 -24.38 -24.42
N SER A 40 9.01 -23.68 -25.52
CA SER A 40 10.30 -23.06 -25.77
C SER A 40 10.72 -22.01 -24.74
N LEU A 41 9.75 -21.45 -24.00
CA LEU A 41 9.97 -20.50 -22.91
C LEU A 41 9.63 -21.10 -21.54
N GLY A 42 8.53 -21.85 -21.44
CA GLY A 42 8.00 -22.36 -20.17
C GLY A 42 8.80 -23.52 -19.57
N LEU A 43 9.50 -24.30 -20.40
CA LEU A 43 10.36 -25.38 -19.92
C LEU A 43 11.71 -24.91 -19.35
N GLU A 44 12.04 -23.62 -19.56
CA GLU A 44 13.31 -23.09 -19.05
C GLU A 44 13.22 -22.78 -17.56
N PHE A 45 14.15 -23.36 -16.80
CA PHE A 45 14.21 -23.18 -15.35
C PHE A 45 14.20 -21.70 -14.90
N TYR A 46 14.92 -20.83 -15.60
CA TYR A 46 15.05 -19.42 -15.29
C TYR A 46 13.85 -18.56 -15.73
N ASN A 47 12.84 -19.13 -16.39
CA ASN A 47 11.60 -18.47 -16.77
C ASN A 47 10.41 -18.81 -15.85
N ARG A 48 10.65 -19.63 -14.84
CA ARG A 48 9.60 -20.04 -13.89
C ARG A 48 9.20 -18.92 -12.93
N ASP A 49 8.06 -19.08 -12.33
CA ASP A 49 7.37 -18.08 -11.49
C ASP A 49 7.94 -17.96 -10.06
N TYR A 50 9.26 -17.84 -9.90
CA TYR A 50 9.90 -17.79 -8.57
C TYR A 50 9.64 -16.50 -7.80
N TYR A 51 9.44 -15.38 -8.50
CA TYR A 51 9.21 -14.06 -7.93
C TYR A 51 7.95 -13.43 -8.51
N GLY A 52 8.03 -12.81 -9.69
CA GLY A 52 6.85 -12.44 -10.48
C GLY A 52 6.22 -13.68 -11.08
N THR A 53 4.91 -13.66 -11.28
CA THR A 53 4.19 -14.75 -11.95
C THR A 53 3.68 -14.32 -13.30
N LEU A 54 3.53 -15.26 -14.23
CA LEU A 54 2.88 -15.00 -15.51
C LEU A 54 1.52 -14.32 -15.32
N TYR A 55 0.72 -14.84 -14.39
CA TYR A 55 -0.58 -14.31 -14.02
C TYR A 55 -0.52 -12.84 -13.57
N ALA A 56 0.35 -12.51 -12.61
CA ALA A 56 0.46 -11.15 -12.09
C ALA A 56 1.03 -10.18 -13.13
N ASN A 57 2.01 -10.64 -13.92
CA ASN A 57 2.65 -9.84 -14.94
C ASN A 57 1.67 -9.50 -16.10
N ALA A 58 0.83 -10.43 -16.54
CA ALA A 58 -0.23 -10.18 -17.51
C ALA A 58 -1.21 -9.11 -17.01
N ARG A 59 -1.68 -9.22 -15.76
CA ARG A 59 -2.54 -8.19 -15.14
C ARG A 59 -1.86 -6.83 -15.05
N ALA A 60 -0.57 -6.80 -14.73
CA ALA A 60 0.21 -5.56 -14.66
C ALA A 60 0.35 -4.89 -16.03
N VAL A 61 0.56 -5.65 -17.09
CA VAL A 61 0.58 -5.13 -18.48
C VAL A 61 -0.79 -4.55 -18.84
N TYR A 62 -1.88 -5.26 -18.56
CA TYR A 62 -3.23 -4.74 -18.80
C TYR A 62 -3.45 -3.40 -18.09
N VAL A 63 -3.19 -3.35 -16.78
CA VAL A 63 -3.37 -2.14 -15.96
C VAL A 63 -2.50 -0.98 -16.46
N LYS A 64 -1.28 -1.25 -16.92
CA LYS A 64 -0.40 -0.22 -17.48
C LYS A 64 -1.00 0.51 -18.68
N TYR A 65 -1.70 -0.19 -19.55
CA TYR A 65 -2.21 0.36 -20.80
C TYR A 65 -3.69 0.75 -20.76
N LEU A 66 -4.49 0.01 -20.03
CA LEU A 66 -5.96 0.16 -20.01
C LEU A 66 -6.51 0.65 -18.65
N GLY A 67 -5.66 0.67 -17.61
CA GLY A 67 -6.06 1.07 -16.26
C GLY A 67 -6.72 -0.07 -15.47
N PHE A 68 -7.31 0.29 -14.33
CA PHE A 68 -7.88 -0.68 -13.38
C PHE A 68 -9.25 -1.21 -13.80
N PHE A 69 -10.01 -0.44 -14.57
CA PHE A 69 -11.38 -0.76 -14.95
C PHE A 69 -11.42 -1.85 -16.03
N ASP A 70 -12.24 -2.86 -15.80
CA ASP A 70 -12.37 -4.03 -16.67
C ASP A 70 -13.35 -3.85 -17.84
N GLY A 71 -14.01 -2.68 -17.93
CA GLY A 71 -15.01 -2.38 -18.95
C GLY A 71 -16.44 -2.76 -18.59
N ASN A 72 -16.67 -3.55 -17.53
CA ASN A 72 -18.00 -3.94 -17.10
C ASN A 72 -18.65 -2.86 -16.20
N PRO A 73 -19.74 -2.21 -16.62
CA PRO A 73 -20.39 -1.17 -15.80
C PRO A 73 -20.79 -1.63 -14.40
N SER A 74 -21.04 -2.92 -14.19
CA SER A 74 -21.43 -3.46 -12.87
C SER A 74 -20.29 -3.42 -11.85
N THR A 75 -19.03 -3.38 -12.30
CA THR A 75 -17.83 -3.30 -11.45
C THR A 75 -17.24 -1.90 -11.40
N LEU A 76 -17.88 -0.91 -12.04
CA LEU A 76 -17.35 0.47 -12.10
C LEU A 76 -17.29 1.14 -10.73
N HIS A 77 -18.32 0.93 -9.90
CA HIS A 77 -18.45 1.52 -8.56
C HIS A 77 -18.91 0.47 -7.55
N PRO A 78 -18.03 -0.47 -7.17
CA PRO A 78 -18.37 -1.52 -6.22
C PRO A 78 -18.52 -0.95 -4.80
N LEU A 79 -19.29 -1.63 -3.97
CA LEU A 79 -19.39 -1.31 -2.55
C LEU A 79 -18.03 -1.54 -1.85
N PRO A 80 -17.76 -0.80 -0.76
CA PRO A 80 -16.61 -1.09 0.10
C PRO A 80 -16.64 -2.53 0.62
N PRO A 81 -15.47 -3.17 0.89
CA PRO A 81 -15.41 -4.59 1.20
C PRO A 81 -16.30 -5.06 2.35
N VAL A 82 -16.37 -4.29 3.45
CA VAL A 82 -17.20 -4.65 4.63
C VAL A 82 -18.69 -4.57 4.29
N GLU A 83 -19.13 -3.51 3.61
CA GLU A 83 -20.52 -3.34 3.20
C GLU A 83 -20.92 -4.41 2.17
N ALA A 84 -20.04 -4.69 1.21
CA ALA A 84 -20.25 -5.77 0.25
C ALA A 84 -20.40 -7.12 0.95
N ALA A 85 -19.55 -7.41 1.94
CA ALA A 85 -19.54 -8.66 2.69
C ALA A 85 -20.90 -8.95 3.34
N GLY A 86 -21.46 -8.01 4.10
CA GLY A 86 -22.79 -8.18 4.72
C GLY A 86 -23.89 -8.47 3.71
N ASN A 87 -23.84 -7.82 2.53
CA ASN A 87 -24.81 -8.10 1.45
C ASN A 87 -24.60 -9.50 0.86
N TYR A 88 -23.35 -9.94 0.60
CA TYR A 88 -23.09 -11.30 0.13
C TYR A 88 -23.58 -12.34 1.12
N LEU A 89 -23.31 -12.19 2.42
CA LEU A 89 -23.79 -13.12 3.44
C LEU A 89 -25.32 -13.27 3.41
N ARG A 90 -26.04 -12.14 3.32
CA ARG A 90 -27.50 -12.14 3.24
C ARG A 90 -28.02 -12.92 2.02
N TYR A 91 -27.38 -12.76 0.85
CA TYR A 91 -27.76 -13.47 -0.37
C TYR A 91 -27.36 -14.94 -0.35
N MET A 92 -26.27 -15.31 0.33
CA MET A 92 -25.73 -16.67 0.36
C MET A 92 -26.29 -17.54 1.47
N GLY A 93 -27.19 -17.01 2.30
CA GLY A 93 -27.87 -17.76 3.37
C GLY A 93 -27.25 -17.62 4.76
N GLY A 94 -26.35 -16.65 4.95
CA GLY A 94 -25.69 -16.34 6.21
C GLY A 94 -24.35 -17.04 6.39
N ALA A 95 -23.63 -16.62 7.44
CA ALA A 95 -22.26 -17.08 7.71
C ALA A 95 -22.15 -18.61 7.85
N ASP A 96 -23.02 -19.23 8.62
CA ASP A 96 -22.98 -20.68 8.90
C ASP A 96 -23.20 -21.49 7.62
N ALA A 97 -24.14 -21.06 6.75
CA ALA A 97 -24.38 -21.73 5.48
C ALA A 97 -23.18 -21.64 4.53
N ILE A 98 -22.47 -20.50 4.56
CA ILE A 98 -21.23 -20.29 3.78
C ILE A 98 -20.14 -21.20 4.31
N VAL A 99 -19.88 -21.21 5.63
CA VAL A 99 -18.83 -22.02 6.25
C VAL A 99 -19.02 -23.51 5.95
N LEU A 100 -20.28 -23.99 6.06
CA LEU A 100 -20.58 -25.39 5.75
C LEU A 100 -20.23 -25.77 4.31
N LYS A 101 -20.65 -24.96 3.33
CA LYS A 101 -20.32 -25.20 1.91
C LYS A 101 -18.83 -25.02 1.62
N ALA A 102 -18.21 -24.02 2.26
CA ALA A 102 -16.78 -23.77 2.11
C ALA A 102 -15.94 -24.96 2.62
N GLN A 103 -16.40 -25.68 3.66
CA GLN A 103 -15.73 -26.90 4.10
C GLN A 103 -15.79 -27.99 3.03
N GLU A 104 -16.93 -28.20 2.39
CA GLU A 104 -17.08 -29.16 1.29
C GLU A 104 -16.13 -28.81 0.11
N ASP A 105 -16.08 -27.53 -0.26
CA ASP A 105 -15.18 -27.05 -1.30
C ASP A 105 -13.69 -27.15 -0.91
N PHE A 106 -13.37 -26.91 0.35
CA PHE A 106 -12.01 -27.09 0.88
C PHE A 106 -11.57 -28.55 0.75
N ASP A 107 -12.43 -29.49 1.16
CA ASP A 107 -12.17 -30.93 1.08
C ASP A 107 -12.02 -31.40 -0.38
N ALA A 108 -12.69 -30.71 -1.31
CA ALA A 108 -12.55 -30.92 -2.77
C ALA A 108 -11.31 -30.24 -3.38
N GLY A 109 -10.56 -29.43 -2.62
CA GLY A 109 -9.38 -28.69 -3.11
C GLY A 109 -9.66 -27.38 -3.83
N ASN A 110 -10.88 -26.84 -3.77
CA ASN A 110 -11.30 -25.59 -4.42
C ASN A 110 -10.83 -24.35 -3.63
N TYR A 111 -9.59 -24.32 -3.18
CA TYR A 111 -9.07 -23.33 -2.23
C TYR A 111 -9.24 -21.87 -2.69
N ARG A 112 -9.10 -21.56 -3.98
CA ARG A 112 -9.29 -20.19 -4.47
C ARG A 112 -10.70 -19.70 -4.22
N TRP A 113 -11.70 -20.53 -4.48
CA TRP A 113 -13.10 -20.21 -4.24
C TRP A 113 -13.42 -20.10 -2.75
N VAL A 114 -12.91 -21.05 -1.95
CA VAL A 114 -13.04 -21.00 -0.48
C VAL A 114 -12.48 -19.71 0.10
N ALA A 115 -11.31 -19.26 -0.37
CA ALA A 115 -10.73 -18.00 0.07
C ALA A 115 -11.62 -16.80 -0.25
N GLU A 116 -12.26 -16.76 -1.43
CA GLU A 116 -13.16 -15.68 -1.83
C GLU A 116 -14.41 -15.62 -0.93
N VAL A 117 -15.09 -16.73 -0.74
CA VAL A 117 -16.37 -16.75 0.02
C VAL A 117 -16.15 -16.53 1.51
N LEU A 118 -15.12 -17.12 2.10
CA LEU A 118 -14.81 -16.95 3.52
C LEU A 118 -14.25 -15.55 3.83
N ASN A 119 -13.60 -14.88 2.86
CA ASN A 119 -13.21 -13.49 3.02
C ASN A 119 -14.42 -12.60 3.33
N HIS A 120 -15.59 -12.86 2.71
CA HIS A 120 -16.80 -12.12 3.03
C HIS A 120 -17.27 -12.39 4.47
N VAL A 121 -17.18 -13.63 4.96
CA VAL A 121 -17.58 -13.96 6.33
C VAL A 121 -16.69 -13.24 7.33
N VAL A 122 -15.37 -13.29 7.14
CA VAL A 122 -14.39 -12.66 8.04
C VAL A 122 -14.45 -11.13 7.96
N MET A 123 -14.75 -10.55 6.79
CA MET A 123 -14.91 -9.11 6.64
C MET A 123 -16.19 -8.56 7.27
N ASP A 124 -17.26 -9.36 7.34
CA ASP A 124 -18.51 -9.00 8.04
C ASP A 124 -18.38 -9.20 9.55
N ASN A 125 -17.87 -10.36 9.95
CA ASN A 125 -17.67 -10.73 11.36
C ASN A 125 -16.27 -11.33 11.58
N PRO A 126 -15.27 -10.52 11.96
CA PRO A 126 -13.90 -10.99 12.17
C PRO A 126 -13.73 -11.93 13.37
N ASP A 127 -14.74 -12.04 14.25
CA ASP A 127 -14.71 -12.89 15.44
C ASP A 127 -15.37 -14.26 15.21
N GLN A 128 -15.85 -14.54 14.00
CA GLN A 128 -16.41 -15.84 13.66
C GLN A 128 -15.28 -16.87 13.52
N VAL A 129 -15.15 -17.72 14.56
CA VAL A 129 -14.00 -18.59 14.80
C VAL A 129 -13.80 -19.62 13.69
N GLU A 130 -14.89 -20.28 13.28
CA GLU A 130 -14.86 -21.35 12.27
C GLU A 130 -14.45 -20.82 10.90
N ALA A 131 -15.00 -19.66 10.48
CA ALA A 131 -14.61 -19.05 9.22
C ALA A 131 -13.16 -18.59 9.22
N ARG A 132 -12.69 -18.00 10.35
CA ARG A 132 -11.28 -17.61 10.48
C ARG A 132 -10.33 -18.80 10.39
N ALA A 133 -10.66 -19.89 11.08
CA ALA A 133 -9.84 -21.11 11.07
C ALA A 133 -9.78 -21.70 9.66
N LEU A 134 -10.94 -21.90 9.02
CA LEU A 134 -11.01 -22.47 7.68
C LEU A 134 -10.36 -21.56 6.62
N LEU A 135 -10.50 -20.23 6.74
CA LEU A 135 -9.82 -19.30 5.85
C LEU A 135 -8.29 -19.36 6.05
N ALA A 136 -7.82 -19.47 7.29
CA ALA A 136 -6.39 -19.62 7.57
C ALA A 136 -5.84 -20.90 6.93
N ASP A 137 -6.51 -22.03 7.11
CA ASP A 137 -6.11 -23.30 6.53
C ASP A 137 -6.14 -23.25 5.00
N THR A 138 -7.13 -22.56 4.43
CA THR A 138 -7.24 -22.34 2.97
C THR A 138 -6.07 -21.53 2.42
N LEU A 139 -5.74 -20.40 3.07
CA LEU A 139 -4.61 -19.56 2.67
C LEU A 139 -3.27 -20.29 2.85
N GLU A 140 -3.17 -21.17 3.85
CA GLU A 140 -1.98 -22.00 4.04
C GLU A 140 -1.78 -22.98 2.88
N GLN A 141 -2.86 -23.65 2.42
CA GLN A 141 -2.81 -24.51 1.24
C GLN A 141 -2.40 -23.73 -0.02
N LEU A 142 -2.99 -22.56 -0.26
CA LEU A 142 -2.61 -21.69 -1.38
C LEU A 142 -1.15 -21.22 -1.27
N GLY A 143 -0.68 -20.95 -0.07
CA GLY A 143 0.71 -20.59 0.19
C GLY A 143 1.68 -21.72 -0.14
N TYR A 144 1.40 -22.95 0.30
CA TYR A 144 2.25 -24.10 0.03
C TYR A 144 2.25 -24.51 -1.45
N GLN A 145 1.17 -24.27 -2.17
CA GLN A 145 1.09 -24.54 -3.61
C GLN A 145 1.74 -23.43 -4.47
N SER A 146 2.06 -22.27 -3.88
CA SER A 146 2.66 -21.17 -4.62
C SER A 146 4.15 -21.36 -4.84
N GLU A 147 4.60 -21.39 -6.09
CA GLU A 147 6.02 -21.38 -6.45
C GLU A 147 6.65 -20.00 -6.17
N SER A 148 5.92 -18.94 -6.44
CA SER A 148 6.33 -17.56 -6.20
C SER A 148 6.53 -17.27 -4.71
N GLY A 149 7.73 -16.85 -4.33
CA GLY A 149 8.04 -16.44 -2.96
C GLY A 149 7.15 -15.28 -2.46
N PRO A 150 6.92 -14.20 -3.24
CA PRO A 150 5.97 -13.16 -2.87
C PRO A 150 4.55 -13.65 -2.65
N TRP A 151 4.01 -14.48 -3.53
CA TRP A 151 2.65 -15.01 -3.37
C TRP A 151 2.54 -15.87 -2.11
N ARG A 152 3.49 -16.79 -1.92
CA ARG A 152 3.58 -17.60 -0.70
C ARG A 152 3.57 -16.73 0.54
N ASN A 153 4.39 -15.68 0.56
CA ASN A 153 4.48 -14.78 1.70
C ASN A 153 3.17 -14.03 1.95
N PHE A 154 2.47 -13.55 0.91
CA PHE A 154 1.18 -12.92 1.10
C PHE A 154 0.16 -13.86 1.74
N TYR A 155 0.04 -15.09 1.23
CA TYR A 155 -0.86 -16.07 1.81
C TYR A 155 -0.50 -16.39 3.27
N LEU A 156 0.76 -16.67 3.56
CA LEU A 156 1.20 -17.03 4.91
C LEU A 156 1.14 -15.84 5.90
N CYS A 157 1.32 -14.60 5.45
CA CYS A 157 1.05 -13.42 6.28
C CYS A 157 -0.44 -13.33 6.65
N GLY A 158 -1.33 -13.64 5.72
CA GLY A 158 -2.77 -13.73 5.99
C GLY A 158 -3.09 -14.81 7.02
N VAL A 159 -2.44 -15.98 6.94
CA VAL A 159 -2.57 -17.06 7.94
C VAL A 159 -2.18 -16.59 9.33
N LEU A 160 -1.02 -15.91 9.44
CA LEU A 160 -0.55 -15.39 10.73
C LEU A 160 -1.52 -14.37 11.32
N GLU A 161 -2.04 -13.44 10.49
CA GLU A 161 -3.04 -12.46 10.96
C GLU A 161 -4.30 -13.15 11.48
N LEU A 162 -4.81 -14.16 10.76
CA LEU A 162 -6.02 -14.88 11.16
C LEU A 162 -5.84 -15.69 12.45
N ARG A 163 -4.69 -16.34 12.63
CA ARG A 163 -4.42 -17.21 13.79
C ARG A 163 -3.92 -16.44 15.01
N GLU A 164 -3.03 -15.47 14.81
CA GLU A 164 -2.29 -14.80 15.89
C GLU A 164 -2.62 -13.32 16.02
N GLY A 165 -3.30 -12.73 15.04
CA GLY A 165 -3.52 -11.28 14.95
C GLY A 165 -2.31 -10.53 14.38
N LEU A 166 -2.34 -9.21 14.51
CA LEU A 166 -1.24 -8.37 14.03
C LEU A 166 0.01 -8.55 14.90
N PRO A 167 1.20 -8.63 14.30
CA PRO A 167 2.45 -8.75 15.06
C PRO A 167 2.59 -7.61 16.05
N THR A 168 2.93 -7.93 17.30
CA THR A 168 3.27 -6.97 18.34
C THR A 168 4.78 -6.73 18.37
N GLY A 169 5.22 -5.57 18.86
CA GLY A 169 6.64 -5.24 19.01
C GLY A 169 7.02 -3.88 18.44
N ALA A 170 8.26 -3.48 18.65
CA ALA A 170 8.76 -2.18 18.24
C ALA A 170 8.70 -2.01 16.71
N ASN A 171 8.20 -0.87 16.27
CA ASN A 171 8.36 -0.44 14.89
C ASN A 171 9.87 -0.17 14.67
N TYR A 172 10.43 -0.76 13.62
CA TYR A 172 11.79 -0.39 13.20
C TYR A 172 11.75 1.08 12.74
N ALA A 173 12.26 1.98 13.57
CA ALA A 173 12.52 3.34 13.13
C ALA A 173 13.63 3.31 12.07
N ALA A 174 13.53 4.18 11.08
CA ALA A 174 14.64 4.38 10.16
C ALA A 174 15.89 4.79 10.98
N SER A 175 17.04 4.20 10.71
CA SER A 175 18.27 4.64 11.37
C SER A 175 18.55 6.10 11.03
N ALA A 176 19.29 6.82 11.92
CA ALA A 176 19.66 8.22 11.68
C ALA A 176 20.39 8.37 10.32
N GLY A 177 21.25 7.40 9.96
CA GLY A 177 21.92 7.39 8.66
C GLY A 177 20.95 7.25 7.49
N MET A 178 19.94 6.40 7.60
CA MET A 178 18.92 6.26 6.57
C MET A 178 18.06 7.53 6.47
N ALA A 179 17.62 8.10 7.60
CA ALA A 179 16.86 9.34 7.63
C ALA A 179 17.66 10.50 6.99
N GLY A 180 18.94 10.63 7.33
CA GLY A 180 19.82 11.66 6.78
C GLY A 180 20.06 11.54 5.27
N SER A 181 19.97 10.33 4.70
CA SER A 181 20.20 10.09 3.26
C SER A 181 19.00 10.39 2.38
N ILE A 182 17.80 10.61 2.95
CA ILE A 182 16.59 10.91 2.16
C ILE A 182 16.75 12.26 1.46
N PRO A 183 16.56 12.37 0.13
CA PRO A 183 16.50 13.66 -0.55
C PRO A 183 15.38 14.55 0.01
N LEU A 184 15.62 15.87 0.12
CA LEU A 184 14.59 16.80 0.66
C LEU A 184 13.28 16.74 -0.09
N ASP A 185 13.31 16.64 -1.41
CA ASP A 185 12.10 16.54 -2.23
C ASP A 185 11.25 15.31 -1.85
N ASN A 186 11.90 14.17 -1.59
CA ASN A 186 11.20 12.98 -1.13
C ASN A 186 10.62 13.18 0.28
N LEU A 187 11.33 13.88 1.16
CA LEU A 187 10.82 14.20 2.49
C LEU A 187 9.59 15.12 2.42
N TYR A 188 9.61 16.14 1.55
CA TYR A 188 8.44 16.99 1.33
C TYR A 188 7.24 16.22 0.79
N GLN A 189 7.48 15.28 -0.12
CA GLN A 189 6.41 14.38 -0.61
C GLN A 189 5.82 13.52 0.53
N ILE A 190 6.68 12.97 1.39
CA ILE A 190 6.25 12.21 2.56
C ILE A 190 5.42 13.09 3.50
N MET A 191 5.83 14.34 3.74
CA MET A 191 5.04 15.30 4.53
C MET A 191 3.69 15.58 3.89
N ALA A 192 3.66 15.84 2.59
CA ALA A 192 2.41 16.11 1.87
C ALA A 192 1.41 14.94 1.95
N VAL A 193 1.90 13.69 1.82
CA VAL A 193 1.08 12.47 1.96
C VAL A 193 0.54 12.29 3.39
N ARG A 194 1.26 12.78 4.40
CA ARG A 194 0.84 12.69 5.81
C ARG A 194 -0.12 13.77 6.24
N LEU A 195 -0.32 14.84 5.45
CA LEU A 195 -1.27 15.87 5.78
C LEU A 195 -2.69 15.32 5.88
N ASN A 196 -3.32 15.50 7.03
CA ASN A 196 -4.72 15.15 7.22
C ASN A 196 -5.61 16.27 6.66
N ALA A 197 -6.29 16.01 5.57
CA ALA A 197 -7.09 16.98 4.85
C ALA A 197 -8.26 17.52 5.69
N ASP A 198 -8.90 16.68 6.51
CA ASP A 198 -10.03 17.08 7.36
C ASP A 198 -9.56 18.05 8.47
N ARG A 199 -8.37 17.82 9.04
CA ARG A 199 -7.78 18.77 10.03
C ARG A 199 -7.25 20.04 9.40
N ALA A 200 -6.86 19.99 8.14
CA ALA A 200 -6.33 21.12 7.38
C ALA A 200 -7.44 21.94 6.71
N ASP A 201 -8.69 21.53 6.80
CA ASP A 201 -9.80 22.27 6.20
C ASP A 201 -9.94 23.67 6.79
N GLY A 202 -10.10 24.67 5.92
CA GLY A 202 -10.16 26.09 6.29
C GLY A 202 -8.83 26.71 6.74
N ILE A 203 -7.75 25.95 6.87
CA ILE A 203 -6.44 26.45 7.30
C ILE A 203 -5.66 27.00 6.10
N THR A 204 -5.13 28.22 6.29
CA THR A 204 -4.10 28.81 5.42
C THR A 204 -2.88 29.08 6.28
N LEU A 205 -1.77 28.38 6.01
CA LEU A 205 -0.55 28.47 6.80
C LEU A 205 0.68 28.47 5.90
N GLN A 206 1.61 29.39 6.15
CA GLN A 206 2.89 29.45 5.45
C GLN A 206 4.03 29.42 6.47
N ILE A 207 5.01 28.57 6.22
CA ILE A 207 6.23 28.43 7.03
C ILE A 207 7.43 28.48 6.10
N ASN A 208 8.39 29.33 6.40
CA ASN A 208 9.69 29.31 5.73
C ASN A 208 10.62 28.32 6.40
N LEU A 209 11.31 27.51 5.61
CA LEU A 209 12.48 26.75 6.02
C LEU A 209 13.72 27.45 5.48
N ALA A 210 14.65 27.78 6.36
CA ALA A 210 15.95 28.35 6.02
C ALA A 210 17.03 27.34 6.41
N PHE A 211 17.61 26.66 5.43
CA PHE A 211 18.71 25.74 5.62
C PHE A 211 20.03 26.48 5.44
N ASN A 212 20.75 26.71 6.51
CA ASN A 212 22.10 27.32 6.54
C ASN A 212 22.56 27.90 5.19
N ASP A 213 22.55 29.21 5.08
CA ASP A 213 23.26 30.06 4.10
C ASP A 213 22.67 30.29 2.70
N SER A 214 21.84 29.45 2.13
CA SER A 214 21.35 29.76 0.76
C SER A 214 20.14 28.96 0.30
N GLU A 215 19.81 27.88 0.94
CA GLU A 215 18.67 27.07 0.52
C GLU A 215 17.45 27.38 1.38
N HIS A 216 16.41 27.85 0.71
CA HIS A 216 15.14 28.19 1.32
C HIS A 216 14.04 27.34 0.73
N THR A 217 13.05 26.99 1.53
CA THR A 217 11.84 26.36 1.05
C THR A 217 10.63 26.94 1.77
N LEU A 218 9.62 27.33 1.00
CA LEU A 218 8.33 27.73 1.54
C LEU A 218 7.43 26.50 1.62
N LEU A 219 6.95 26.20 2.81
CA LEU A 219 5.83 25.27 3.04
C LEU A 219 4.55 26.08 3.04
N SER A 220 3.56 25.68 2.25
CA SER A 220 2.28 26.35 2.15
C SER A 220 1.13 25.38 2.24
N ILE A 221 0.31 25.49 3.29
CA ILE A 221 -0.95 24.76 3.42
C ILE A 221 -2.07 25.71 3.00
N LYS A 222 -2.85 25.27 2.03
CA LYS A 222 -4.06 25.94 1.55
C LYS A 222 -4.93 24.92 0.82
N ASN A 223 -6.25 25.05 0.96
CA ASN A 223 -7.22 24.12 0.36
C ASN A 223 -6.94 22.64 0.77
N SER A 224 -6.55 22.43 2.04
CA SER A 224 -6.20 21.10 2.58
C SER A 224 -5.06 20.38 1.85
N VAL A 225 -4.16 21.12 1.22
CA VAL A 225 -2.99 20.57 0.49
C VAL A 225 -1.72 21.25 0.98
N LEU A 226 -0.65 20.46 1.20
CA LEU A 226 0.69 20.97 1.46
C LEU A 226 1.46 21.09 0.13
N ASN A 227 1.78 22.30 -0.25
CA ASN A 227 2.70 22.61 -1.34
C ASN A 227 4.06 23.03 -0.80
N THR A 228 5.12 22.67 -1.51
CA THR A 228 6.49 23.07 -1.20
C THR A 228 7.10 23.82 -2.37
N PHE A 229 7.73 24.94 -2.09
CA PHE A 229 8.34 25.81 -3.10
C PHE A 229 9.82 25.99 -2.75
N CYS A 230 10.67 25.15 -3.35
CA CYS A 230 12.11 25.24 -3.17
C CYS A 230 12.66 26.56 -3.76
N GLY A 231 13.64 27.16 -3.08
CA GLY A 231 14.22 28.45 -3.47
C GLY A 231 13.32 29.68 -3.22
N ARG A 232 12.21 29.51 -2.48
CA ARG A 232 11.28 30.59 -2.19
C ARG A 232 11.12 30.80 -0.69
N GLN A 233 10.85 32.06 -0.32
CA GLN A 233 10.37 32.49 0.99
C GLN A 233 9.18 33.41 0.83
N SER A 234 8.36 33.54 1.85
CA SER A 234 7.23 34.48 1.92
C SER A 234 7.46 35.42 3.07
N GLY A 235 7.24 36.73 2.79
CA GLY A 235 7.20 37.74 3.85
C GLY A 235 5.98 37.62 4.76
N ASP A 236 4.94 36.92 4.31
CA ASP A 236 3.70 36.68 5.05
C ASP A 236 3.72 35.32 5.79
N ALA A 237 4.87 34.60 5.82
CA ALA A 237 4.98 33.36 6.55
C ALA A 237 4.82 33.58 8.05
N ALA A 238 4.01 32.76 8.70
CA ALA A 238 3.75 32.85 10.14
C ALA A 238 5.04 32.61 10.97
N ALA A 239 5.91 31.76 10.48
CA ALA A 239 7.21 31.49 11.10
C ALA A 239 8.27 31.15 10.06
N THR A 240 9.53 31.37 10.46
CA THR A 240 10.72 30.87 9.74
C THR A 240 11.50 29.91 10.66
N LEU A 241 11.72 28.70 10.17
CA LEU A 241 12.48 27.67 10.83
C LEU A 241 13.92 27.66 10.27
N LYS A 242 14.89 28.07 11.05
CA LYS A 242 16.31 28.04 10.71
C LYS A 242 16.92 26.77 11.27
N ILE A 243 17.35 25.85 10.41
CA ILE A 243 17.83 24.53 10.77
C ILE A 243 18.73 23.97 9.67
N SER A 244 19.69 23.11 10.00
CA SER A 244 20.41 22.37 8.95
C SER A 244 19.50 21.35 8.27
N GLN A 245 19.77 21.03 6.99
CA GLN A 245 19.03 19.97 6.27
C GLN A 245 19.09 18.64 7.01
N LEU A 246 20.23 18.28 7.58
CA LEU A 246 20.38 17.04 8.33
C LEU A 246 19.48 17.03 9.57
N ASN A 247 19.52 18.09 10.36
CA ASN A 247 18.71 18.17 11.58
C ASN A 247 17.21 18.22 11.25
N PHE A 248 16.82 18.88 10.17
CA PHE A 248 15.41 18.85 9.70
C PHE A 248 14.96 17.43 9.35
N LYS A 249 15.81 16.67 8.63
CA LYS A 249 15.51 15.25 8.30
C LYS A 249 15.42 14.38 9.54
N LEU A 250 16.32 14.57 10.52
CA LEU A 250 16.31 13.82 11.77
C LEU A 250 15.10 14.18 12.64
N LEU A 251 14.71 15.46 12.68
CA LEU A 251 13.51 15.94 13.36
C LEU A 251 12.25 15.30 12.76
N MET A 252 12.12 15.34 11.43
CA MET A 252 10.97 14.76 10.73
C MET A 252 10.88 13.22 10.83
N ALA A 253 12.04 12.57 11.03
CA ALA A 253 12.12 11.14 11.27
C ALA A 253 11.92 10.74 12.75
N GLY A 254 11.77 11.73 13.67
CA GLY A 254 11.65 11.50 15.10
C GLY A 254 12.93 10.97 15.76
N GLN A 255 14.11 11.22 15.14
CA GLN A 255 15.43 10.84 15.65
C GLN A 255 16.06 11.93 16.53
N LYS A 256 15.61 13.16 16.37
CA LYS A 256 15.90 14.30 17.25
C LYS A 256 14.59 15.00 17.60
N ASP A 257 14.52 15.61 18.75
CA ASP A 257 13.40 16.45 19.14
C ASP A 257 13.72 17.93 19.02
N ALA A 258 12.70 18.76 18.82
CA ALA A 258 12.85 20.19 18.60
C ALA A 258 13.45 20.91 19.83
N ALA A 259 13.10 20.49 21.05
CA ALA A 259 13.56 21.14 22.27
C ALA A 259 15.08 20.93 22.46
N THR A 260 15.57 19.73 22.19
CA THR A 260 17.01 19.44 22.16
C THR A 260 17.75 20.31 21.16
N LEU A 261 17.26 20.35 19.91
CA LEU A 261 17.87 21.16 18.85
C LEU A 261 17.89 22.66 19.19
N MET A 262 16.84 23.18 19.80
CA MET A 262 16.80 24.59 20.25
C MET A 262 17.80 24.84 21.39
N THR A 263 17.95 23.91 22.33
CA THR A 263 18.89 24.03 23.46
C THR A 263 20.35 24.00 22.96
N GLU A 264 20.62 23.20 21.94
CA GLU A 264 21.93 23.10 21.29
C GLU A 264 22.21 24.25 20.33
N GLY A 265 21.26 25.16 20.07
CA GLY A 265 21.38 26.26 19.10
C GLY A 265 21.38 25.80 17.64
N GLU A 266 20.95 24.57 17.38
CA GLU A 266 20.86 23.97 16.05
C GLU A 266 19.49 24.17 15.37
N LEU A 267 18.54 24.76 16.11
CA LEU A 267 17.21 25.14 15.64
C LEU A 267 16.84 26.51 16.20
N GLU A 268 16.55 27.45 15.31
CA GLU A 268 16.01 28.78 15.66
C GLU A 268 14.63 28.95 15.00
N ILE A 269 13.70 29.55 15.75
CA ILE A 269 12.36 29.86 15.27
C ILE A 269 12.18 31.38 15.31
N GLU A 270 11.94 31.99 14.16
CA GLU A 270 11.53 33.39 14.04
C GLU A 270 10.04 33.46 13.74
N GLY A 271 9.32 34.35 14.40
CA GLY A 271 7.86 34.54 14.24
C GLY A 271 7.05 33.70 15.22
N ASP A 272 5.89 33.20 14.78
CA ASP A 272 4.95 32.50 15.63
C ASP A 272 5.30 31.00 15.81
N ALA A 273 5.86 30.66 16.95
CA ALA A 273 6.12 29.26 17.29
C ALA A 273 4.84 28.42 17.37
N GLY A 274 3.68 29.01 17.66
CA GLY A 274 2.38 28.34 17.65
C GLY A 274 2.00 27.80 16.27
N ALA A 275 2.42 28.49 15.22
CA ALA A 275 2.22 28.05 13.82
C ALA A 275 2.93 26.72 13.51
N LEU A 276 4.09 26.45 14.13
CA LEU A 276 4.80 25.17 13.99
C LEU A 276 4.11 24.05 14.75
N LEU A 277 3.53 24.35 15.91
CA LEU A 277 2.71 23.38 16.64
C LEU A 277 1.43 23.06 15.86
N GLN A 278 0.79 24.08 15.28
CA GLN A 278 -0.34 23.91 14.39
C GLN A 278 0.05 23.00 13.20
N LEU A 279 1.15 23.32 12.51
CA LEU A 279 1.65 22.51 11.40
C LEU A 279 1.84 21.06 11.80
N SER A 280 2.51 20.80 12.92
CA SER A 280 2.78 19.43 13.38
C SER A 280 1.51 18.64 13.70
N GLY A 281 0.48 19.32 14.23
CA GLY A 281 -0.83 18.75 14.53
C GLY A 281 -1.66 18.35 13.32
N LEU A 282 -1.29 18.83 12.12
CA LEU A 282 -1.99 18.52 10.88
C LEU A 282 -1.53 17.20 10.24
N PHE A 283 -0.45 16.60 10.71
CA PHE A 283 0.09 15.37 10.10
C PHE A 283 -0.37 14.12 10.83
N ASP A 284 -0.77 13.12 10.05
CA ASP A 284 -1.04 11.79 10.57
C ASP A 284 0.27 11.02 10.83
N GLN A 285 0.19 10.12 11.81
CA GLN A 285 1.18 9.09 12.02
C GLN A 285 0.60 7.77 11.50
N PHE A 286 1.25 7.18 10.50
CA PHE A 286 0.76 5.95 9.90
C PHE A 286 1.13 4.74 10.76
N GLU A 287 0.12 3.92 11.06
CA GLU A 287 0.34 2.59 11.59
C GLU A 287 1.04 1.73 10.53
N ARG A 288 2.20 1.18 10.88
CA ARG A 288 2.96 0.32 9.96
C ARG A 288 2.38 -1.08 9.85
N ARG A 289 1.59 -1.48 10.83
CA ARG A 289 0.93 -2.78 10.93
C ARG A 289 -0.56 -2.55 10.92
N PHE A 290 -1.18 -3.00 9.85
CA PHE A 290 -2.61 -2.87 9.65
C PHE A 290 -3.18 -4.20 9.15
N PRO A 291 -4.45 -4.50 9.41
CA PRO A 291 -5.11 -5.70 8.93
C PRO A 291 -5.11 -5.79 7.40
N ILE A 292 -4.84 -6.98 6.86
CA ILE A 292 -4.90 -7.27 5.42
C ILE A 292 -6.04 -8.24 5.07
N VAL A 293 -6.36 -9.17 5.95
CA VAL A 293 -7.43 -10.17 5.76
C VAL A 293 -8.61 -9.98 6.71
N THR A 294 -8.52 -9.04 7.66
CA THR A 294 -9.62 -8.66 8.56
C THR A 294 -10.01 -7.20 8.36
N PRO A 295 -11.21 -6.76 8.80
CA PRO A 295 -11.66 -5.39 8.61
C PRO A 295 -10.70 -4.37 9.23
N ARG A 296 -10.42 -3.29 8.51
CA ARG A 296 -9.76 -2.11 9.06
C ARG A 296 -10.76 -1.28 9.85
N LYS A 297 -10.28 -0.60 10.89
CA LYS A 297 -11.11 0.38 11.59
C LYS A 297 -11.61 1.42 10.58
N PRO A 298 -12.87 1.87 10.70
CA PRO A 298 -13.36 2.97 9.89
C PRO A 298 -12.43 4.17 10.06
N TRP A 299 -12.13 4.84 8.97
CA TRP A 299 -11.27 6.04 9.00
C TRP A 299 -12.06 7.33 9.30
N ARG A 300 -13.39 7.20 9.50
CA ARG A 300 -14.31 8.25 9.92
C ARG A 300 -15.13 7.79 11.11
#